data_6b40215d84fc3d78409681dd9d613c82
#
_entry.id   6b40215d84fc3d78409681dd9d613c82
#
_cell.length_a   1.000
_cell.length_b   1.000
_cell.length_c   1.000
_cell.angle_alpha   90.00
_cell.angle_beta   90.00
_cell.angle_gamma   90.00
#
_symmetry.space_group_name_H-M   'P 1'
#
loop_
_entity.id
_entity.type
_entity.pdbx_description
1 polymer ?
#
loop_
_entity_poly.entity_id
_entity_poly.type
_entity_poly.pdbx_seq_one_letter_code
_entity_poly.pdbx_strand_id
1 'polypeptide(L)'
;MSKQILMLVGDYAEDYETMVPFQFLTGLGYTVHAVCPDKNEGESIATAIHDFEGEQTYSEKRGHNFAINYNFEAVHTADYVGLVIPGGRAPEYLRMNERILEIVREFDTAKKPIAAVCHGAQILAAADVLKGRTCSAYPACAAEVKLAGGTYADIEVTEAVTDGHLITAPGWPAHPAWMAQFIQALGATVTI
;
A
#
# COMPACT_ATOMS: atom_id res chain seq x y z
N MET A 1 -11.81 5.44 -19.93
CA MET A 1 -11.73 4.69 -18.68
C MET A 1 -11.00 5.56 -17.67
N SER A 2 -11.41 5.54 -16.40
CA SER A 2 -10.69 6.25 -15.33
C SER A 2 -9.23 5.79 -15.28
N LYS A 3 -8.31 6.72 -15.06
CA LYS A 3 -6.90 6.42 -14.79
C LYS A 3 -6.52 6.85 -13.37
N GLN A 4 -7.50 6.79 -12.46
CA GLN A 4 -7.31 7.22 -11.08
C GLN A 4 -6.88 6.04 -10.20
N ILE A 5 -5.86 6.27 -9.39
CA ILE A 5 -5.36 5.35 -8.36
C ILE A 5 -5.62 6.00 -7.00
N LEU A 6 -6.18 5.24 -6.08
CA LEU A 6 -6.29 5.66 -4.68
C LEU A 6 -5.04 5.22 -3.92
N MET A 7 -4.52 6.08 -3.06
CA MET A 7 -3.39 5.79 -2.18
C MET A 7 -3.75 6.17 -0.75
N LEU A 8 -3.77 5.18 0.14
CA LEU A 8 -4.06 5.38 1.57
C LEU A 8 -2.76 5.66 2.31
N VAL A 9 -2.62 6.84 2.87
CA VAL A 9 -1.43 7.25 3.61
C VAL A 9 -1.78 7.85 4.98
N GLY A 10 -0.79 7.98 5.84
CA GLY A 10 -0.95 8.61 7.15
C GLY A 10 0.41 8.99 7.72
N ASP A 11 0.43 9.72 8.84
CA ASP A 11 1.67 10.10 9.50
C ASP A 11 2.52 8.85 9.80
N TYR A 12 3.82 8.94 9.51
CA TYR A 12 4.82 7.87 9.61
C TYR A 12 4.59 6.68 8.67
N ALA A 13 3.88 6.89 7.53
CA ALA A 13 4.04 5.99 6.39
C ALA A 13 5.51 5.98 5.94
N GLU A 14 6.02 4.84 5.48
CA GLU A 14 7.40 4.73 5.03
C GLU A 14 7.65 5.65 3.82
N ASP A 15 8.79 6.37 3.84
CA ASP A 15 9.11 7.46 2.91
C ASP A 15 9.17 6.96 1.45
N TYR A 16 10.00 5.95 1.17
CA TYR A 16 10.10 5.38 -0.18
C TYR A 16 8.80 4.71 -0.62
N GLU A 17 8.13 4.00 0.27
CA GLU A 17 6.89 3.29 -0.04
C GLU A 17 5.73 4.24 -0.35
N THR A 18 5.86 5.49 0.07
CA THR A 18 4.91 6.57 -0.25
C THR A 18 5.34 7.31 -1.53
N MET A 19 6.59 7.79 -1.59
CA MET A 19 7.07 8.66 -2.66
C MET A 19 7.25 7.93 -3.99
N VAL A 20 7.87 6.74 -3.98
CA VAL A 20 8.21 6.03 -5.21
C VAL A 20 6.97 5.62 -5.99
N PRO A 21 5.99 4.89 -5.42
CA PRO A 21 4.79 4.52 -6.16
C PRO A 21 3.97 5.73 -6.60
N PHE A 22 3.88 6.79 -5.78
CA PHE A 22 3.18 8.02 -6.14
C PHE A 22 3.77 8.66 -7.40
N GLN A 23 5.10 8.87 -7.42
CA GLN A 23 5.79 9.50 -8.53
C GLN A 23 5.81 8.60 -9.77
N PHE A 24 6.05 7.31 -9.58
CA PHE A 24 6.08 6.32 -10.67
C PHE A 24 4.74 6.26 -11.40
N LEU A 25 3.64 6.10 -10.67
CA LEU A 25 2.29 6.03 -11.24
C LEU A 25 1.88 7.35 -11.92
N THR A 26 2.23 8.48 -11.31
CA THR A 26 2.01 9.81 -11.89
C THR A 26 2.80 9.96 -13.20
N GLY A 27 4.06 9.54 -13.22
CA GLY A 27 4.91 9.54 -14.41
C GLY A 27 4.38 8.67 -15.57
N LEU A 28 3.61 7.62 -15.24
CA LEU A 28 2.90 6.78 -16.22
C LEU A 28 1.55 7.37 -16.68
N GLY A 29 1.16 8.54 -16.17
CA GLY A 29 -0.06 9.24 -16.56
C GLY A 29 -1.31 8.82 -15.78
N TYR A 30 -1.16 8.18 -14.62
CA TYR A 30 -2.26 8.01 -13.68
C TYR A 30 -2.45 9.27 -12.82
N THR A 31 -3.68 9.57 -12.47
CA THR A 31 -4.00 10.52 -11.41
C THR A 31 -3.98 9.77 -10.08
N VAL A 32 -3.02 10.06 -9.21
CA VAL A 32 -2.93 9.41 -7.89
C VAL A 32 -3.52 10.34 -6.84
N HIS A 33 -4.60 9.90 -6.21
CA HIS A 33 -5.21 10.59 -5.08
C HIS A 33 -4.67 9.98 -3.79
N ALA A 34 -3.78 10.71 -3.13
CA ALA A 34 -3.26 10.36 -1.82
C ALA A 34 -4.16 10.98 -0.75
N VAL A 35 -4.76 10.12 0.08
CA VAL A 35 -5.73 10.51 1.09
C VAL A 35 -5.32 10.03 2.48
N CYS A 36 -5.71 10.78 3.49
CA CYS A 36 -5.49 10.44 4.90
C CYS A 36 -6.76 10.79 5.69
N PRO A 37 -7.29 9.89 6.53
CA PRO A 37 -8.33 10.27 7.48
C PRO A 37 -7.87 11.47 8.32
N ASP A 38 -8.82 12.34 8.67
CA ASP A 38 -8.61 13.54 9.50
C ASP A 38 -7.66 14.60 8.90
N LYS A 39 -7.29 14.47 7.62
CA LYS A 39 -6.51 15.48 6.88
C LYS A 39 -7.19 15.85 5.58
N ASN A 40 -7.12 17.14 5.27
CA ASN A 40 -7.71 17.71 4.06
C ASN A 40 -6.68 17.85 2.93
N GLU A 41 -7.16 18.00 1.72
CA GLU A 41 -6.35 18.40 0.58
C GLU A 41 -5.55 19.67 0.89
N GLY A 42 -4.26 19.67 0.59
CA GLY A 42 -3.30 20.74 0.88
C GLY A 42 -2.57 20.59 2.22
N GLU A 43 -3.03 19.75 3.13
CA GLU A 43 -2.28 19.38 4.32
C GLU A 43 -1.18 18.35 3.98
N SER A 44 -0.36 18.00 4.94
CA SER A 44 0.70 17.01 4.75
C SER A 44 0.76 16.02 5.90
N ILE A 45 1.29 14.83 5.59
CA ILE A 45 1.75 13.86 6.58
C ILE A 45 3.27 13.94 6.72
N ALA A 46 3.80 13.58 7.88
CA ALA A 46 5.22 13.29 8.05
C ALA A 46 5.46 11.83 7.64
N THR A 47 6.43 11.56 6.77
CA THR A 47 6.85 10.19 6.48
C THR A 47 7.92 9.72 7.47
N ALA A 48 8.21 8.42 7.49
CA ALA A 48 9.29 7.81 8.25
C ALA A 48 10.28 7.11 7.32
N ILE A 49 11.57 7.28 7.58
CA ILE A 49 12.65 6.54 6.93
C ILE A 49 12.99 5.35 7.82
N HIS A 50 12.84 4.14 7.29
CA HIS A 50 13.17 2.90 7.96
C HIS A 50 14.40 2.26 7.32
N ASP A 51 15.50 2.19 8.09
CA ASP A 51 16.77 1.60 7.67
C ASP A 51 17.15 0.42 8.56
N PHE A 52 17.93 -0.52 8.00
CA PHE A 52 18.50 -1.65 8.71
C PHE A 52 19.98 -1.35 9.00
N GLU A 53 20.28 -0.83 10.18
CA GLU A 53 21.60 -0.30 10.55
C GLU A 53 22.42 -1.29 11.41
N GLY A 54 21.92 -2.53 11.61
CA GLY A 54 22.62 -3.61 12.33
C GLY A 54 21.93 -4.08 13.62
N GLU A 55 20.91 -3.38 14.06
CA GLU A 55 20.06 -3.80 15.19
C GLU A 55 19.14 -4.97 14.80
N GLN A 56 18.45 -5.56 15.78
CA GLN A 56 17.51 -6.66 15.54
C GLN A 56 16.22 -6.23 14.83
N THR A 57 16.03 -4.93 14.63
CA THR A 57 14.90 -4.33 13.94
C THR A 57 15.36 -3.11 13.16
N TYR A 58 14.47 -2.49 12.41
CA TYR A 58 14.76 -1.26 11.68
C TYR A 58 14.83 -0.04 12.61
N SER A 59 15.65 0.94 12.25
CA SER A 59 15.62 2.27 12.84
C SER A 59 14.47 3.08 12.23
N GLU A 60 13.99 4.11 12.95
CA GLU A 60 13.01 5.06 12.43
C GLU A 60 13.54 6.47 12.55
N LYS A 61 13.62 7.17 11.43
CA LYS A 61 13.94 8.59 11.36
C LYS A 61 12.82 9.32 10.66
N ARG A 62 12.54 10.57 11.05
CA ARG A 62 11.56 11.38 10.34
C ARG A 62 12.02 11.63 8.89
N GLY A 63 11.16 11.32 7.93
CA GLY A 63 11.35 11.59 6.51
C GLY A 63 10.79 12.94 6.08
N HIS A 64 10.33 13.02 4.84
CA HIS A 64 9.78 14.24 4.24
C HIS A 64 8.35 14.54 4.73
N ASN A 65 7.87 15.73 4.38
CA ASN A 65 6.43 15.99 4.37
C ASN A 65 5.87 15.58 3.00
N PHE A 66 4.82 14.77 3.03
CA PHE A 66 4.12 14.34 1.83
C PHE A 66 2.73 15.00 1.79
N ALA A 67 2.41 15.69 0.69
CA ALA A 67 1.17 16.42 0.56
C ALA A 67 -0.03 15.49 0.30
N ILE A 68 -1.10 15.69 1.04
CA ILE A 68 -2.42 15.12 0.75
C ILE A 68 -3.03 15.95 -0.38
N ASN A 69 -3.43 15.30 -1.46
CA ASN A 69 -3.93 15.96 -2.67
C ASN A 69 -5.39 15.64 -2.99
N TYR A 70 -6.08 14.99 -2.07
CA TYR A 70 -7.52 14.73 -2.18
C TYR A 70 -8.14 14.49 -0.80
N ASN A 71 -9.40 14.86 -0.63
CA ASN A 71 -10.10 14.69 0.65
C ASN A 71 -10.57 13.26 0.84
N PHE A 72 -10.26 12.66 2.00
CA PHE A 72 -10.64 11.29 2.33
C PHE A 72 -12.16 11.07 2.26
N GLU A 73 -12.95 12.01 2.78
CA GLU A 73 -14.41 11.94 2.79
C GLU A 73 -15.05 12.00 1.39
N ALA A 74 -14.31 12.46 0.37
CA ALA A 74 -14.77 12.52 -1.01
C ALA A 74 -14.43 11.26 -1.81
N VAL A 75 -13.87 10.22 -1.20
CA VAL A 75 -13.48 9.00 -1.89
C VAL A 75 -14.69 8.15 -2.26
N HIS A 76 -14.88 7.98 -3.57
CA HIS A 76 -15.82 7.01 -4.15
C HIS A 76 -15.02 5.94 -4.88
N THR A 77 -14.94 4.73 -4.33
CA THR A 77 -14.08 3.64 -4.84
C THR A 77 -14.39 3.24 -6.28
N ALA A 78 -15.60 3.51 -6.77
CA ALA A 78 -15.98 3.28 -8.16
C ALA A 78 -15.14 4.07 -9.17
N ASP A 79 -14.62 5.23 -8.77
CA ASP A 79 -13.87 6.14 -9.64
C ASP A 79 -12.42 5.69 -9.88
N TYR A 80 -11.93 4.75 -9.08
CA TYR A 80 -10.55 4.29 -9.09
C TYR A 80 -10.40 2.93 -9.76
N VAL A 81 -9.25 2.73 -10.43
CA VAL A 81 -8.90 1.46 -11.07
C VAL A 81 -7.95 0.60 -10.23
N GLY A 82 -7.35 1.14 -9.19
CA GLY A 82 -6.44 0.43 -8.29
C GLY A 82 -6.24 1.17 -6.96
N LEU A 83 -5.73 0.43 -5.99
CA LEU A 83 -5.45 0.90 -4.63
C LEU A 83 -3.99 0.63 -4.28
N VAL A 84 -3.31 1.60 -3.65
CA VAL A 84 -1.95 1.48 -3.12
C VAL A 84 -1.98 1.69 -1.61
N ILE A 85 -1.32 0.80 -0.88
CA ILE A 85 -1.22 0.82 0.59
C ILE A 85 0.25 0.72 0.98
N PRO A 86 0.94 1.83 1.24
CA PRO A 86 2.29 1.85 1.80
C PRO A 86 2.34 1.25 3.21
N GLY A 87 3.54 0.92 3.65
CA GLY A 87 3.79 0.48 5.01
C GLY A 87 4.26 1.61 5.94
N GLY A 88 5.34 1.35 6.64
CA GLY A 88 5.75 2.16 7.76
C GLY A 88 4.84 1.92 8.97
N ARG A 89 4.74 2.89 9.87
CA ARG A 89 3.92 2.81 11.08
C ARG A 89 2.45 3.21 10.86
N ALA A 90 2.14 3.90 9.76
CA ALA A 90 0.78 4.35 9.46
C ALA A 90 -0.27 3.22 9.45
N PRO A 91 -0.03 2.02 8.90
CA PRO A 91 -1.00 0.94 8.91
C PRO A 91 -1.46 0.51 10.32
N GLU A 92 -0.62 0.68 11.36
CA GLU A 92 -0.97 0.30 12.74
C GLU A 92 -2.23 1.00 13.25
N TYR A 93 -2.42 2.25 12.90
CA TYR A 93 -3.58 3.03 13.34
C TYR A 93 -4.61 3.23 12.22
N LEU A 94 -4.21 3.26 10.95
CA LEU A 94 -5.16 3.36 9.84
C LEU A 94 -6.13 2.18 9.82
N ARG A 95 -5.67 0.98 10.19
CA ARG A 95 -6.53 -0.21 10.30
C ARG A 95 -7.60 -0.14 11.38
N MET A 96 -7.58 0.87 12.25
CA MET A 96 -8.62 1.12 13.25
C MET A 96 -9.77 1.99 12.70
N ASN A 97 -9.60 2.57 11.51
CA ASN A 97 -10.62 3.37 10.86
C ASN A 97 -11.49 2.47 9.97
N GLU A 98 -12.78 2.34 10.31
CA GLU A 98 -13.69 1.44 9.59
C GLU A 98 -13.85 1.81 8.12
N ARG A 99 -13.85 3.11 7.77
CA ARG A 99 -13.95 3.53 6.36
C ARG A 99 -12.74 3.09 5.52
N ILE A 100 -11.54 3.05 6.11
CA ILE A 100 -10.35 2.47 5.46
C ILE A 100 -10.60 0.98 5.14
N LEU A 101 -11.12 0.22 6.10
CA LEU A 101 -11.39 -1.21 5.92
C LEU A 101 -12.49 -1.46 4.89
N GLU A 102 -13.54 -0.64 4.89
CA GLU A 102 -14.59 -0.68 3.87
C GLU A 102 -14.03 -0.43 2.46
N ILE A 103 -13.19 0.60 2.29
CA ILE A 103 -12.53 0.89 1.01
C ILE A 103 -11.78 -0.35 0.51
N VAL A 104 -10.97 -0.99 1.36
CA VAL A 104 -10.23 -2.20 0.97
C VAL A 104 -11.18 -3.33 0.55
N ARG A 105 -12.25 -3.57 1.31
CA ARG A 105 -13.27 -4.59 0.97
C ARG A 105 -13.99 -4.27 -0.33
N GLU A 106 -14.28 -3.00 -0.61
CA GLU A 106 -14.91 -2.57 -1.87
C GLU A 106 -14.00 -2.85 -3.07
N PHE A 107 -12.70 -2.55 -2.99
CA PHE A 107 -11.73 -2.89 -4.02
C PHE A 107 -11.60 -4.41 -4.21
N ASP A 108 -11.54 -5.15 -3.11
CA ASP A 108 -11.45 -6.61 -3.13
C ASP A 108 -12.67 -7.25 -3.78
N THR A 109 -13.88 -6.83 -3.38
CA THR A 109 -15.16 -7.32 -3.94
C THR A 109 -15.27 -7.00 -5.44
N ALA A 110 -14.82 -5.81 -5.84
CA ALA A 110 -14.79 -5.39 -7.24
C ALA A 110 -13.64 -6.03 -8.04
N LYS A 111 -12.77 -6.82 -7.41
CA LYS A 111 -11.57 -7.44 -8.01
C LYS A 111 -10.65 -6.42 -8.67
N LYS A 112 -10.61 -5.20 -8.14
CA LYS A 112 -9.70 -4.17 -8.57
C LYS A 112 -8.31 -4.40 -7.95
N PRO A 113 -7.22 -4.17 -8.69
CA PRO A 113 -5.86 -4.35 -8.17
C PRO A 113 -5.61 -3.59 -6.86
N ILE A 114 -5.10 -4.31 -5.86
CA ILE A 114 -4.66 -3.77 -4.57
C ILE A 114 -3.18 -4.06 -4.43
N ALA A 115 -2.37 -3.03 -4.34
CA ALA A 115 -0.94 -3.11 -4.11
C ALA A 115 -0.63 -2.71 -2.66
N ALA A 116 -0.17 -3.64 -1.84
CA ALA A 116 0.24 -3.37 -0.46
C ALA A 116 1.69 -3.81 -0.22
N VAL A 117 2.42 -3.06 0.57
CA VAL A 117 3.83 -3.34 0.86
C VAL A 117 4.11 -3.23 2.36
N CYS A 118 5.09 -4.00 2.83
CA CYS A 118 5.60 -3.91 4.20
C CYS A 118 4.49 -4.11 5.25
N HIS A 119 4.24 -3.15 6.13
CA HIS A 119 3.17 -3.17 7.12
C HIS A 119 1.77 -2.90 6.53
N GLY A 120 1.66 -2.56 5.25
CA GLY A 120 0.36 -2.41 4.58
C GLY A 120 -0.52 -3.67 4.67
N ALA A 121 0.10 -4.85 4.83
CA ALA A 121 -0.60 -6.11 5.08
C ALA A 121 -1.47 -6.10 6.35
N GLN A 122 -1.17 -5.24 7.33
CA GLN A 122 -1.98 -5.10 8.56
C GLN A 122 -3.39 -4.59 8.25
N ILE A 123 -3.50 -3.67 7.28
CA ILE A 123 -4.81 -3.16 6.81
C ILE A 123 -5.58 -4.27 6.08
N LEU A 124 -4.88 -5.05 5.24
CA LEU A 124 -5.49 -6.19 4.53
C LEU A 124 -6.01 -7.25 5.51
N ALA A 125 -5.22 -7.57 6.55
CA ALA A 125 -5.61 -8.50 7.60
C ALA A 125 -6.84 -8.01 8.38
N ALA A 126 -6.85 -6.74 8.77
CA ALA A 126 -7.98 -6.13 9.48
C ALA A 126 -9.25 -6.02 8.62
N ALA A 127 -9.10 -5.84 7.30
CA ALA A 127 -10.21 -5.82 6.35
C ALA A 127 -10.77 -7.23 6.04
N ASP A 128 -10.17 -8.30 6.56
CA ASP A 128 -10.56 -9.72 6.34
C ASP A 128 -10.49 -10.15 4.86
N VAL A 129 -9.51 -9.61 4.10
CA VAL A 129 -9.35 -9.92 2.67
C VAL A 129 -8.22 -10.90 2.37
N LEU A 130 -7.55 -11.44 3.39
CA LEU A 130 -6.41 -12.36 3.23
C LEU A 130 -6.80 -13.84 3.27
N LYS A 131 -7.99 -14.19 3.68
CA LYS A 131 -8.41 -15.58 3.86
C LYS A 131 -8.26 -16.40 2.57
N GLY A 132 -7.44 -17.45 2.64
CA GLY A 132 -7.16 -18.35 1.52
C GLY A 132 -6.27 -17.78 0.43
N ARG A 133 -5.64 -16.62 0.67
CA ARG A 133 -4.72 -15.95 -0.27
C ARG A 133 -3.28 -16.01 0.17
N THR A 134 -2.39 -15.92 -0.79
CA THR A 134 -0.95 -15.76 -0.58
C THR A 134 -0.62 -14.28 -0.48
N CYS A 135 0.08 -13.91 0.59
CA CYS A 135 0.47 -12.52 0.87
C CYS A 135 1.90 -12.47 1.37
N SER A 136 2.73 -11.63 0.77
CA SER A 136 4.00 -11.22 1.34
C SER A 136 3.86 -9.90 2.10
N ALA A 137 4.69 -9.69 3.10
CA ALA A 137 4.70 -8.53 3.95
C ALA A 137 6.05 -8.39 4.64
N TYR A 138 6.25 -7.28 5.36
CA TYR A 138 7.36 -7.21 6.29
C TYR A 138 7.36 -8.45 7.22
N PRO A 139 8.50 -9.11 7.46
CA PRO A 139 8.54 -10.41 8.14
C PRO A 139 7.82 -10.45 9.50
N ALA A 140 7.84 -9.36 10.26
CA ALA A 140 7.12 -9.29 11.54
C ALA A 140 5.59 -9.37 11.36
N CYS A 141 5.04 -9.03 10.19
CA CYS A 141 3.61 -9.15 9.88
C CYS A 141 3.19 -10.57 9.49
N ALA A 142 4.12 -11.53 9.40
CA ALA A 142 3.81 -12.91 9.02
C ALA A 142 2.78 -13.57 9.94
N ALA A 143 2.82 -13.23 11.24
CA ALA A 143 1.86 -13.74 12.21
C ALA A 143 0.45 -13.20 11.93
N GLU A 144 0.31 -11.93 11.61
CA GLU A 144 -0.98 -11.30 11.30
C GLU A 144 -1.58 -11.87 10.00
N VAL A 145 -0.77 -12.06 8.96
CA VAL A 145 -1.21 -12.71 7.71
C VAL A 145 -1.77 -14.11 7.97
N LYS A 146 -1.07 -14.91 8.77
CA LYS A 146 -1.51 -16.27 9.14
C LYS A 146 -2.77 -16.27 10.00
N LEU A 147 -2.87 -15.37 10.97
CA LEU A 147 -4.05 -15.22 11.83
C LEU A 147 -5.30 -14.79 11.04
N ALA A 148 -5.10 -13.98 9.99
CA ALA A 148 -6.17 -13.60 9.06
C ALA A 148 -6.53 -14.72 8.05
N GLY A 149 -5.96 -15.91 8.18
CA GLY A 149 -6.24 -17.07 7.32
C GLY A 149 -5.52 -17.05 5.97
N GLY A 150 -4.54 -16.17 5.81
CA GLY A 150 -3.67 -16.11 4.63
C GLY A 150 -2.46 -17.03 4.72
N THR A 151 -1.84 -17.30 3.58
CA THR A 151 -0.54 -17.95 3.47
C THR A 151 0.53 -16.88 3.37
N TYR A 152 1.43 -16.81 4.36
CA TYR A 152 2.57 -15.89 4.27
C TYR A 152 3.61 -16.43 3.29
N ALA A 153 3.93 -15.65 2.26
CA ALA A 153 5.02 -15.93 1.33
C ALA A 153 6.32 -15.31 1.86
N ASP A 154 7.21 -16.19 2.32
CA ASP A 154 8.57 -15.82 2.69
C ASP A 154 9.44 -15.83 1.42
N ILE A 155 9.62 -14.66 0.85
CA ILE A 155 10.32 -14.43 -0.41
C ILE A 155 11.50 -13.48 -0.21
N GLU A 156 12.38 -13.40 -1.21
CA GLU A 156 13.48 -12.43 -1.17
C GLU A 156 12.95 -11.00 -1.06
N VAL A 157 13.71 -10.16 -0.36
CA VAL A 157 13.30 -8.77 -0.04
C VAL A 157 13.05 -7.90 -1.29
N THR A 158 13.57 -8.32 -2.46
CA THR A 158 13.42 -7.64 -3.76
C THR A 158 12.29 -8.21 -4.62
N GLU A 159 11.59 -9.23 -4.14
CA GLU A 159 10.52 -9.89 -4.87
C GLU A 159 9.13 -9.41 -4.43
N ALA A 160 8.13 -9.74 -5.24
CA ALA A 160 6.73 -9.46 -4.96
C ALA A 160 5.85 -10.66 -5.33
N VAL A 161 4.68 -10.77 -4.70
CA VAL A 161 3.71 -11.83 -4.94
C VAL A 161 2.43 -11.22 -5.50
N THR A 162 1.89 -11.84 -6.55
CA THR A 162 0.54 -11.57 -7.05
C THR A 162 -0.35 -12.78 -6.80
N ASP A 163 -1.45 -12.57 -6.10
CA ASP A 163 -2.52 -13.55 -5.92
C ASP A 163 -3.84 -12.93 -6.38
N GLY A 164 -4.23 -13.26 -7.61
CA GLY A 164 -5.38 -12.65 -8.28
C GLY A 164 -5.17 -11.14 -8.51
N HIS A 165 -5.94 -10.33 -7.82
CA HIS A 165 -5.85 -8.87 -7.87
C HIS A 165 -5.09 -8.26 -6.67
N LEU A 166 -4.52 -9.09 -5.81
CA LEU A 166 -3.72 -8.66 -4.66
C LEU A 166 -2.24 -8.78 -5.00
N ILE A 167 -1.51 -7.67 -4.92
CA ILE A 167 -0.07 -7.57 -5.20
C ILE A 167 0.63 -7.12 -3.93
N THR A 168 1.49 -7.98 -3.37
CA THR A 168 2.11 -7.71 -2.07
C THR A 168 3.62 -7.91 -2.08
N ALA A 169 4.33 -7.19 -1.22
CA ALA A 169 5.79 -7.22 -1.15
C ALA A 169 6.30 -6.99 0.27
N PRO A 170 7.54 -7.46 0.59
CA PRO A 170 8.10 -7.36 1.94
C PRO A 170 8.44 -5.94 2.38
N GLY A 171 8.85 -5.07 1.47
CA GLY A 171 9.29 -3.72 1.78
C GLY A 171 9.81 -2.96 0.55
N TRP A 172 10.32 -1.77 0.77
CA TRP A 172 10.76 -0.86 -0.29
C TRP A 172 11.81 -1.43 -1.26
N PRO A 173 12.69 -2.40 -0.93
CA PRO A 173 13.60 -2.97 -1.93
C PRO A 173 12.88 -3.72 -3.06
N ALA A 174 11.65 -4.16 -2.82
CA ALA A 174 10.82 -4.84 -3.81
C ALA A 174 10.09 -3.90 -4.78
N HIS A 175 10.19 -2.60 -4.65
CA HIS A 175 9.42 -1.64 -5.48
C HIS A 175 9.48 -1.91 -6.99
N PRO A 176 10.64 -2.27 -7.58
CA PRO A 176 10.68 -2.58 -9.01
C PRO A 176 9.76 -3.75 -9.39
N ALA A 177 9.82 -4.86 -8.65
CA ALA A 177 8.99 -6.05 -8.89
C ALA A 177 7.53 -5.78 -8.55
N TRP A 178 7.27 -5.13 -7.40
CA TRP A 178 5.94 -4.82 -6.90
C TRP A 178 5.17 -3.89 -7.85
N MET A 179 5.80 -2.80 -8.31
CA MET A 179 5.18 -1.87 -9.25
C MET A 179 5.02 -2.48 -10.64
N ALA A 180 5.96 -3.29 -11.12
CA ALA A 180 5.80 -3.98 -12.39
C ALA A 180 4.58 -4.92 -12.38
N GLN A 181 4.39 -5.71 -11.32
CA GLN A 181 3.23 -6.59 -11.16
C GLN A 181 1.93 -5.78 -11.00
N PHE A 182 1.94 -4.66 -10.28
CA PHE A 182 0.78 -3.80 -10.14
C PHE A 182 0.34 -3.19 -11.47
N ILE A 183 1.28 -2.66 -12.27
CA ILE A 183 1.01 -2.12 -13.62
C ILE A 183 0.42 -3.20 -14.52
N GLN A 184 0.96 -4.42 -14.47
CA GLN A 184 0.42 -5.55 -15.23
C GLN A 184 -1.02 -5.86 -14.80
N ALA A 185 -1.31 -5.87 -13.50
CA ALA A 185 -2.65 -6.10 -12.97
C ALA A 185 -3.64 -4.99 -13.38
N LEU A 186 -3.18 -3.75 -13.55
CA LEU A 186 -3.97 -2.63 -14.09
C LEU A 186 -4.23 -2.76 -15.60
N GLY A 187 -3.68 -3.79 -16.28
CA GLY A 187 -3.81 -4.00 -17.71
C GLY A 187 -2.97 -3.05 -18.57
N ALA A 188 -1.99 -2.38 -17.97
CA ALA A 188 -1.08 -1.51 -18.68
C ALA A 188 0.22 -2.24 -19.06
N THR A 189 0.82 -1.84 -20.18
CA THR A 189 2.11 -2.34 -20.64
C THR A 189 3.07 -1.17 -20.76
N VAL A 190 4.24 -1.29 -20.15
CA VAL A 190 5.33 -0.36 -20.31
C VAL A 190 6.25 -0.90 -21.40
N THR A 191 6.36 -0.19 -22.51
CA THR A 191 7.32 -0.52 -23.60
C THR A 191 8.51 0.42 -23.49
N ILE A 192 9.70 -0.15 -23.46
CA ILE A 192 10.99 0.57 -23.42
C ILE A 192 11.57 0.62 -24.83
#